data_5d76d7a5a7063cb4a2cf0d746931acca
#
_entry.id   5d76d7a5a7063cb4a2cf0d746931acca
#
_cell.length_a   1.000
_cell.length_b   1.000
_cell.length_c   1.000
_cell.angle_alpha   90.00
_cell.angle_beta   90.00
_cell.angle_gamma   90.00
#
_symmetry.space_group_name_H-M   'P 1'
#
loop_
_entity.id
_entity.type
_entity.pdbx_description
1 polymer ?
#
loop_
_entity_poly.entity_id
_entity_poly.type
_entity_poly.pdbx_seq_one_letter_code
_entity_poly.pdbx_strand_id
1 'polypeptide(L)'
;LQSKLASMTTSAVFTCVAEPTKRFLEQSARLLMSVRWFGGSLAQARFVLGCTDPVPREALELFDRYGAEVATIERYDLTHGHSNKIALLGSPILAGHDIVVLLDCDTVVMQDPAPWLDLRAVSAKLADLPTVSPAELEAIFRHFKCAIPSACYYHELTGDACIAYCNSGVMVVPEKYRLRLANQWDYWNRLVLTLPETLRFNRLHADQVSLALALENSEVPFAPLPPEMNMPAHCTADAYPPRWQELDPVIIHYHWLSYPDGFLKPCPLWQCTRRIESFNARLRAEVRPRLSISLESSEAAPVAQKAPASKVVVGSGWWCADSPHDWAIGSPATRSVAFFDVWYRQLVRCLNPERIVVTDSASPVKPDYCSYPVLRWIELDRNYGHANDLRTGRIRTKYSGFTRAVINGAMYALCCDADFYVYIEQDCLLQGEDFLTHALGDSTEDILIGRVTESGRGLGGAPAAPMPQQSLVIVRKAGLDRFIGGIVGAPWSDGERSPEQTMQDRLAPIGFVRVPYGRSRPIDFERSHFYAQHLDADELQRFLTLIGLRLRDQEFAFE
;
A
#
# COMPACT_ATOMS: atom_id res chain seq x y z
N LEU A 1 55.92 20.12 9.09
CA LEU A 1 55.37 18.82 8.61
C LEU A 1 53.89 18.60 8.93
N GLN A 2 53.19 19.60 9.50
CA GLN A 2 51.77 19.51 9.90
C GLN A 2 50.79 20.19 8.93
N SER A 3 51.19 20.59 7.70
CA SER A 3 50.32 21.37 6.81
C SER A 3 50.16 20.80 5.39
N LYS A 4 50.28 19.47 5.20
CA LYS A 4 50.05 18.81 3.91
C LYS A 4 49.28 17.50 4.00
N LEU A 5 48.34 17.32 4.92
CA LEU A 5 47.26 16.42 4.72
C LEU A 5 46.11 17.22 4.06
N ALA A 6 46.22 17.39 2.72
CA ALA A 6 45.07 17.74 1.93
C ALA A 6 43.95 16.75 2.32
N SER A 7 42.82 17.25 2.81
CA SER A 7 41.65 16.46 3.08
C SER A 7 41.28 15.75 1.78
N MET A 8 41.65 14.48 1.63
CA MET A 8 41.08 13.64 0.60
C MET A 8 39.59 13.56 0.94
N THR A 9 38.78 14.30 0.21
CA THR A 9 37.33 14.21 0.36
C THR A 9 36.92 12.80 -0.03
N THR A 10 36.42 12.03 0.93
CA THR A 10 35.90 10.67 0.70
C THR A 10 34.86 10.74 -0.40
N SER A 11 35.07 10.00 -1.48
CA SER A 11 34.08 9.92 -2.56
C SER A 11 33.00 8.93 -2.19
N ALA A 12 31.75 9.39 -2.19
CA ALA A 12 30.59 8.56 -1.87
C ALA A 12 29.61 8.48 -3.04
N VAL A 13 28.97 7.32 -3.20
CA VAL A 13 27.79 7.14 -4.05
C VAL A 13 26.60 6.76 -3.18
N PHE A 14 25.51 7.52 -3.32
CA PHE A 14 24.22 7.16 -2.76
C PHE A 14 23.47 6.25 -3.73
N THR A 15 22.79 5.27 -3.20
CA THR A 15 22.00 4.35 -4.04
C THR A 15 20.77 3.83 -3.31
N CYS A 16 19.71 3.62 -4.04
CA CYS A 16 18.51 2.92 -3.58
C CYS A 16 17.91 2.07 -4.70
N VAL A 17 17.00 1.18 -4.34
CA VAL A 17 16.24 0.38 -5.31
C VAL A 17 14.79 0.78 -5.26
N ALA A 18 14.16 0.88 -6.43
CA ALA A 18 12.74 1.05 -6.55
C ALA A 18 12.15 0.09 -7.60
N GLU A 19 11.08 -0.58 -7.27
CA GLU A 19 10.17 -1.08 -8.28
C GLU A 19 9.47 0.13 -8.90
N PRO A 20 9.30 0.22 -10.24
CA PRO A 20 8.83 1.45 -10.88
C PRO A 20 7.31 1.65 -10.76
N THR A 21 6.80 1.51 -9.53
CA THR A 21 5.46 1.94 -9.14
C THR A 21 5.48 3.41 -8.75
N LYS A 22 4.37 4.11 -8.88
CA LYS A 22 4.24 5.51 -8.48
C LYS A 22 4.77 5.74 -7.06
N ARG A 23 4.40 4.88 -6.10
CA ARG A 23 4.81 4.98 -4.70
C ARG A 23 6.32 4.98 -4.54
N PHE A 24 6.99 3.94 -5.05
CA PHE A 24 8.44 3.80 -4.88
C PHE A 24 9.23 4.85 -5.66
N LEU A 25 8.76 5.26 -6.85
CA LEU A 25 9.38 6.35 -7.60
C LEU A 25 9.26 7.70 -6.86
N GLU A 26 8.10 7.99 -6.25
CA GLU A 26 7.92 9.19 -5.42
C GLU A 26 8.76 9.14 -4.13
N GLN A 27 8.90 7.97 -3.51
CA GLN A 27 9.79 7.78 -2.37
C GLN A 27 11.24 8.02 -2.76
N SER A 28 11.71 7.43 -3.87
CA SER A 28 13.06 7.65 -4.39
C SER A 28 13.34 9.10 -4.77
N ALA A 29 12.34 9.79 -5.34
CA ALA A 29 12.45 11.21 -5.66
C ALA A 29 12.61 12.07 -4.38
N ARG A 30 11.83 11.78 -3.33
CA ARG A 30 11.97 12.46 -2.02
C ARG A 30 13.35 12.21 -1.41
N LEU A 31 13.83 10.96 -1.47
CA LEU A 31 15.19 10.62 -1.01
C LEU A 31 16.23 11.41 -1.78
N LEU A 32 16.22 11.37 -3.12
CA LEU A 32 17.15 12.11 -3.96
C LEU A 32 17.14 13.61 -3.64
N MET A 33 15.96 14.23 -3.61
CA MET A 33 15.80 15.65 -3.27
C MET A 33 16.35 15.96 -1.88
N SER A 34 16.13 15.09 -0.89
CA SER A 34 16.64 15.28 0.46
C SER A 34 18.18 15.26 0.50
N VAL A 35 18.82 14.36 -0.27
CA VAL A 35 20.29 14.35 -0.43
C VAL A 35 20.78 15.66 -1.02
N ARG A 36 20.13 16.17 -2.08
CA ARG A 36 20.49 17.45 -2.73
C ARG A 36 20.31 18.64 -1.80
N TRP A 37 19.32 18.62 -0.93
CA TRP A 37 18.95 19.76 -0.09
C TRP A 37 19.67 19.78 1.26
N PHE A 38 19.91 18.62 1.85
CA PHE A 38 20.40 18.51 3.22
C PHE A 38 21.68 17.66 3.36
N GLY A 39 22.16 17.05 2.28
CA GLY A 39 23.34 16.20 2.29
C GLY A 39 24.66 16.92 2.53
N GLY A 40 24.64 18.24 2.78
CA GLY A 40 25.82 19.02 3.16
C GLY A 40 26.95 18.88 2.16
N SER A 41 28.11 18.41 2.62
CA SER A 41 29.29 18.19 1.77
C SER A 41 29.09 17.13 0.70
N LEU A 42 28.11 16.23 0.89
CA LEU A 42 27.73 15.14 -0.03
C LEU A 42 26.50 15.47 -0.89
N ALA A 43 25.99 16.71 -0.84
CA ALA A 43 24.80 17.11 -1.60
C ALA A 43 24.94 16.91 -3.12
N GLN A 44 26.14 16.93 -3.66
CA GLN A 44 26.43 16.69 -5.08
C GLN A 44 27.05 15.30 -5.35
N ALA A 45 27.06 14.42 -4.36
CA ALA A 45 27.53 13.06 -4.56
C ALA A 45 26.71 12.34 -5.64
N ARG A 46 27.34 11.40 -6.33
CA ARG A 46 26.67 10.56 -7.31
C ARG A 46 25.47 9.85 -6.66
N PHE A 47 24.34 9.79 -7.35
CA PHE A 47 23.14 9.08 -6.91
C PHE A 47 22.73 8.09 -7.99
N VAL A 48 22.62 6.81 -7.64
CA VAL A 48 22.22 5.74 -8.55
C VAL A 48 20.91 5.15 -8.04
N LEU A 49 19.87 5.20 -8.88
CA LEU A 49 18.60 4.53 -8.65
C LEU A 49 18.56 3.23 -9.44
N GLY A 50 18.57 2.08 -8.77
CA GLY A 50 18.33 0.78 -9.38
C GLY A 50 16.83 0.52 -9.57
N CYS A 51 16.40 0.21 -10.79
CA CYS A 51 15.02 -0.13 -11.09
C CYS A 51 14.92 -1.52 -11.72
N THR A 52 13.95 -2.31 -11.29
CA THR A 52 13.73 -3.68 -11.78
C THR A 52 13.02 -3.76 -13.13
N ASP A 53 12.40 -2.66 -13.56
CA ASP A 53 11.64 -2.55 -14.80
C ASP A 53 11.79 -1.14 -15.38
N PRO A 54 11.36 -0.87 -16.62
CA PRO A 54 11.43 0.46 -17.23
C PRO A 54 10.70 1.53 -16.41
N VAL A 55 11.36 2.65 -16.23
CA VAL A 55 10.83 3.81 -15.49
C VAL A 55 10.06 4.71 -16.45
N PRO A 56 8.88 5.22 -16.08
CA PRO A 56 8.14 6.20 -16.87
C PRO A 56 8.96 7.45 -17.20
N ARG A 57 8.74 8.00 -18.38
CA ARG A 57 9.52 9.14 -18.91
C ARG A 57 9.51 10.35 -17.98
N GLU A 58 8.36 10.68 -17.42
CA GLU A 58 8.19 11.82 -16.51
C GLU A 58 9.03 11.66 -15.24
N ALA A 59 9.14 10.44 -14.73
CA ALA A 59 9.98 10.14 -13.58
C ALA A 59 11.48 10.21 -13.96
N LEU A 60 11.86 9.72 -15.16
CA LEU A 60 13.24 9.87 -15.67
C LEU A 60 13.64 11.34 -15.79
N GLU A 61 12.78 12.21 -16.32
CA GLU A 61 13.02 13.64 -16.43
C GLU A 61 13.19 14.32 -15.05
N LEU A 62 12.45 13.83 -14.04
CA LEU A 62 12.60 14.28 -12.66
C LEU A 62 13.95 13.85 -12.08
N PHE A 63 14.31 12.57 -12.22
CA PHE A 63 15.59 12.04 -11.72
C PHE A 63 16.79 12.72 -12.37
N ASP A 64 16.76 12.91 -13.69
CA ASP A 64 17.79 13.62 -14.45
C ASP A 64 17.98 15.08 -13.96
N ARG A 65 16.87 15.79 -13.73
CA ARG A 65 16.89 17.17 -13.21
C ARG A 65 17.64 17.30 -11.88
N TYR A 66 17.53 16.30 -11.01
CA TYR A 66 18.24 16.26 -9.73
C TYR A 66 19.56 15.50 -9.81
N GLY A 67 20.01 15.14 -11.01
CA GLY A 67 21.30 14.51 -11.27
C GLY A 67 21.42 13.10 -10.71
N ALA A 68 20.36 12.29 -10.82
CA ALA A 68 20.42 10.88 -10.54
C ALA A 68 20.61 10.07 -11.82
N GLU A 69 21.39 9.02 -11.71
CA GLU A 69 21.55 8.00 -12.74
C GLU A 69 20.53 6.87 -12.45
N VAL A 70 19.70 6.56 -13.44
CA VAL A 70 18.74 5.43 -13.34
C VAL A 70 19.31 4.22 -14.06
N ALA A 71 19.49 3.13 -13.32
CA ALA A 71 20.04 1.88 -13.84
C ALA A 71 19.00 0.76 -13.80
N THR A 72 18.87 0.00 -14.87
CA THR A 72 18.09 -1.23 -14.84
C THR A 72 18.87 -2.32 -14.13
N ILE A 73 18.27 -2.95 -13.14
CA ILE A 73 18.82 -4.11 -12.43
C ILE A 73 17.92 -5.32 -12.66
N GLU A 74 18.50 -6.50 -12.64
CA GLU A 74 17.73 -7.74 -12.66
C GLU A 74 16.94 -7.88 -11.35
N ARG A 75 15.67 -8.25 -11.45
CA ARG A 75 14.83 -8.53 -10.28
C ARG A 75 15.41 -9.75 -9.55
N TYR A 76 15.71 -9.58 -8.28
CA TYR A 76 16.37 -10.62 -7.49
C TYR A 76 15.46 -11.82 -7.23
N ASP A 77 14.23 -11.54 -6.79
CA ASP A 77 13.22 -12.54 -6.48
C ASP A 77 11.82 -11.97 -6.77
N LEU A 78 10.90 -12.81 -7.28
CA LEU A 78 9.55 -12.39 -7.64
C LEU A 78 8.65 -12.16 -6.42
N THR A 79 8.96 -12.83 -5.31
CA THR A 79 8.13 -12.81 -4.09
C THR A 79 8.71 -11.94 -2.98
N HIS A 80 10.00 -11.58 -3.07
CA HIS A 80 10.71 -10.84 -2.03
C HIS A 80 11.45 -9.61 -2.58
N GLY A 81 10.70 -8.52 -2.83
CA GLY A 81 11.23 -7.27 -3.41
C GLY A 81 12.33 -6.60 -2.59
N HIS A 82 12.36 -6.79 -1.25
CA HIS A 82 13.41 -6.24 -0.38
C HIS A 82 14.82 -6.77 -0.72
N SER A 83 14.91 -7.96 -1.32
CA SER A 83 16.18 -8.55 -1.76
C SER A 83 16.79 -7.89 -3.01
N ASN A 84 16.05 -7.07 -3.75
CA ASN A 84 16.57 -6.38 -4.95
C ASN A 84 17.78 -5.49 -4.63
N LYS A 85 17.89 -4.96 -3.41
CA LYS A 85 19.05 -4.16 -2.95
C LYS A 85 20.37 -4.94 -2.98
N ILE A 86 20.33 -6.27 -2.85
CA ILE A 86 21.51 -7.15 -2.90
C ILE A 86 22.11 -7.16 -4.31
N ALA A 87 21.25 -7.29 -5.33
CA ALA A 87 21.68 -7.24 -6.73
C ALA A 87 22.32 -5.88 -7.06
N LEU A 88 21.72 -4.78 -6.59
CA LEU A 88 22.29 -3.46 -6.80
C LEU A 88 23.63 -3.28 -6.09
N LEU A 89 23.77 -3.73 -4.85
CA LEU A 89 25.04 -3.64 -4.10
C LEU A 89 26.19 -4.38 -4.82
N GLY A 90 25.89 -5.52 -5.46
CA GLY A 90 26.84 -6.29 -6.26
C GLY A 90 27.14 -5.69 -7.64
N SER A 91 26.35 -4.72 -8.10
CA SER A 91 26.44 -4.18 -9.44
C SER A 91 27.75 -3.39 -9.68
N PRO A 92 28.41 -3.56 -10.84
CA PRO A 92 29.59 -2.77 -11.22
C PRO A 92 29.29 -1.27 -11.38
N ILE A 93 28.04 -0.87 -11.53
CA ILE A 93 27.64 0.53 -11.66
C ILE A 93 28.01 1.36 -10.43
N LEU A 94 28.14 0.74 -9.25
CA LEU A 94 28.52 1.41 -8.01
C LEU A 94 30.04 1.48 -7.80
N ALA A 95 30.85 0.92 -8.70
CA ALA A 95 32.30 0.93 -8.57
C ALA A 95 32.91 2.33 -8.75
N GLY A 96 34.13 2.53 -8.25
CA GLY A 96 34.91 3.75 -8.45
C GLY A 96 34.71 4.82 -7.38
N HIS A 97 34.05 4.49 -6.26
CA HIS A 97 33.88 5.36 -5.09
C HIS A 97 34.49 4.70 -3.86
N ASP A 98 34.87 5.50 -2.86
CA ASP A 98 35.42 4.96 -1.61
C ASP A 98 34.36 4.28 -0.76
N ILE A 99 33.11 4.78 -0.83
CA ILE A 99 31.96 4.33 -0.04
C ILE A 99 30.69 4.28 -0.87
N VAL A 100 29.90 3.22 -0.67
CA VAL A 100 28.50 3.13 -1.08
C VAL A 100 27.60 3.37 0.13
N VAL A 101 26.68 4.33 0.02
CA VAL A 101 25.60 4.57 0.97
C VAL A 101 24.31 3.99 0.37
N LEU A 102 23.97 2.78 0.78
CA LEU A 102 22.76 2.07 0.33
C LEU A 102 21.59 2.45 1.24
N LEU A 103 20.52 2.94 0.64
CA LEU A 103 19.34 3.46 1.33
C LEU A 103 18.07 2.77 0.85
N ASP A 104 17.10 2.56 1.73
CA ASP A 104 15.74 2.25 1.31
C ASP A 104 15.08 3.53 0.76
N CYS A 105 14.25 3.40 -0.26
CA CYS A 105 13.64 4.55 -0.94
C CYS A 105 12.71 5.38 -0.03
N ASP A 106 12.23 4.79 1.07
CA ASP A 106 11.42 5.44 2.10
C ASP A 106 12.24 6.05 3.24
N THR A 107 13.48 6.44 2.93
CA THR A 107 14.34 7.27 3.80
C THR A 107 14.46 8.68 3.27
N VAL A 108 14.84 9.63 4.12
CA VAL A 108 15.19 11.01 3.75
C VAL A 108 16.38 11.49 4.56
N VAL A 109 17.32 12.14 3.86
CA VAL A 109 18.50 12.76 4.47
C VAL A 109 18.11 14.13 5.02
N MET A 110 18.42 14.41 6.27
CA MET A 110 18.05 15.64 6.96
C MET A 110 19.24 16.50 7.41
N GLN A 111 20.43 15.93 7.36
CA GLN A 111 21.71 16.59 7.67
C GLN A 111 22.84 15.94 6.89
N ASP A 112 24.04 16.56 6.90
CA ASP A 112 25.23 16.00 6.28
C ASP A 112 25.62 14.66 6.92
N PRO A 113 25.57 13.53 6.18
CA PRO A 113 25.94 12.23 6.72
C PRO A 113 27.46 11.97 6.69
N ALA A 114 28.28 12.84 6.08
CA ALA A 114 29.72 12.62 5.92
C ALA A 114 30.47 12.28 7.21
N PRO A 115 30.16 12.89 8.39
CA PRO A 115 30.83 12.54 9.64
C PRO A 115 30.65 11.07 10.09
N TRP A 116 29.65 10.38 9.55
CA TRP A 116 29.28 9.01 9.92
C TRP A 116 29.77 7.94 8.91
N LEU A 117 30.45 8.37 7.85
CA LEU A 117 30.97 7.47 6.82
C LEU A 117 32.33 6.89 7.24
N ASP A 118 32.34 5.64 7.68
CA ASP A 118 33.57 4.94 8.12
C ASP A 118 34.12 4.03 7.00
N LEU A 119 35.35 4.27 6.56
CA LEU A 119 36.05 3.43 5.58
C LEU A 119 36.61 2.11 6.16
N ARG A 120 36.55 1.93 7.48
CA ARG A 120 37.17 0.78 8.16
C ARG A 120 36.26 -0.42 8.26
N ALA A 121 34.96 -0.20 8.37
CA ALA A 121 33.96 -1.24 8.60
C ALA A 121 32.70 -1.02 7.75
N VAL A 122 31.96 -2.08 7.46
CA VAL A 122 30.58 -1.99 7.02
C VAL A 122 29.74 -1.52 8.20
N SER A 123 28.83 -0.62 7.96
CA SER A 123 27.99 -0.08 9.02
C SER A 123 26.51 -0.12 8.63
N ALA A 124 25.67 -0.55 9.56
CA ALA A 124 24.20 -0.50 9.49
C ALA A 124 23.65 -0.33 10.90
N LYS A 125 22.46 0.22 11.05
CA LYS A 125 21.84 0.31 12.36
C LYS A 125 21.29 -1.04 12.78
N LEU A 126 21.45 -1.42 14.04
CA LEU A 126 20.78 -2.59 14.61
C LEU A 126 19.27 -2.43 14.49
N ALA A 127 18.55 -3.53 14.27
CA ALA A 127 17.11 -3.49 14.17
C ALA A 127 16.50 -2.90 15.45
N ASP A 128 15.49 -2.05 15.30
CA ASP A 128 14.86 -1.33 16.41
C ASP A 128 14.18 -2.27 17.40
N LEU A 129 13.53 -3.30 16.85
CA LEU A 129 12.81 -4.33 17.57
C LEU A 129 13.26 -5.71 17.07
N PRO A 130 13.16 -6.76 17.90
CA PRO A 130 13.43 -8.12 17.49
C PRO A 130 12.31 -8.66 16.58
N THR A 131 12.20 -8.13 15.35
CA THR A 131 11.20 -8.60 14.35
C THR A 131 11.38 -10.07 13.96
N VAL A 132 12.61 -10.58 14.13
CA VAL A 132 12.94 -12.00 14.21
C VAL A 132 13.57 -12.21 15.57
N SER A 133 12.96 -13.06 16.39
CA SER A 133 13.40 -13.26 17.78
C SER A 133 14.80 -13.87 17.86
N PRO A 134 15.55 -13.65 18.94
CA PRO A 134 16.85 -14.29 19.14
C PRO A 134 16.82 -15.82 19.00
N ALA A 135 15.74 -16.45 19.48
CA ALA A 135 15.57 -17.91 19.37
C ALA A 135 15.36 -18.38 17.93
N GLU A 136 14.62 -17.61 17.11
CA GLU A 136 14.44 -17.89 15.69
C GLU A 136 15.75 -17.69 14.92
N LEU A 137 16.50 -16.62 15.19
CA LEU A 137 17.82 -16.40 14.61
C LEU A 137 18.78 -17.54 14.95
N GLU A 138 18.84 -17.94 16.23
CA GLU A 138 19.65 -19.06 16.68
C GLU A 138 19.27 -20.36 15.97
N ALA A 139 17.99 -20.65 15.80
CA ALA A 139 17.50 -21.82 15.08
C ALA A 139 17.94 -21.80 13.61
N ILE A 140 17.91 -20.62 12.95
CA ILE A 140 18.36 -20.45 11.57
C ILE A 140 19.88 -20.66 11.46
N PHE A 141 20.69 -20.08 12.36
CA PHE A 141 22.14 -20.29 12.38
C PHE A 141 22.49 -21.78 12.59
N ARG A 142 21.82 -22.48 13.51
CA ARG A 142 21.99 -23.92 13.72
C ARG A 142 21.58 -24.74 12.49
N HIS A 143 20.49 -24.36 11.82
CA HIS A 143 20.05 -25.04 10.59
C HIS A 143 21.15 -25.04 9.53
N PHE A 144 21.79 -23.89 9.33
CA PHE A 144 22.89 -23.73 8.39
C PHE A 144 24.24 -24.19 8.94
N LYS A 145 24.30 -24.73 10.17
CA LYS A 145 25.52 -25.16 10.86
C LYS A 145 26.54 -24.02 11.00
N CYS A 146 26.08 -22.78 11.08
CA CYS A 146 26.89 -21.62 11.38
C CYS A 146 27.14 -21.49 12.87
N ALA A 147 28.32 -20.97 13.26
CA ALA A 147 28.57 -20.58 14.63
C ALA A 147 27.58 -19.44 15.01
N ILE A 148 27.03 -19.52 16.22
CA ILE A 148 26.23 -18.45 16.76
C ILE A 148 27.20 -17.37 17.27
N PRO A 149 27.09 -16.11 16.80
CA PRO A 149 28.00 -15.07 17.22
C PRO A 149 28.03 -14.88 18.74
N SER A 150 29.22 -14.78 19.30
CA SER A 150 29.40 -14.48 20.72
C SER A 150 29.35 -12.98 21.04
N ALA A 151 29.53 -12.11 20.02
CA ALA A 151 29.43 -10.68 20.20
C ALA A 151 27.99 -10.27 20.42
N CYS A 152 27.76 -9.51 21.51
CA CYS A 152 26.44 -9.00 21.83
C CYS A 152 26.37 -7.50 21.56
N TYR A 153 25.35 -7.14 20.79
CA TYR A 153 24.87 -5.79 20.65
C TYR A 153 23.56 -5.66 21.43
N TYR A 154 22.92 -4.48 21.37
CA TYR A 154 21.65 -4.26 22.05
C TYR A 154 20.68 -3.57 21.08
N HIS A 155 19.46 -4.06 21.01
CA HIS A 155 18.38 -3.36 20.29
C HIS A 155 18.17 -1.97 20.88
N GLU A 156 18.14 -0.97 20.02
CA GLU A 156 18.13 0.42 20.47
C GLU A 156 16.85 0.84 21.21
N LEU A 157 15.68 0.27 20.85
CA LEU A 157 14.40 0.59 21.51
C LEU A 157 14.14 -0.26 22.74
N THR A 158 14.48 -1.54 22.72
CA THR A 158 14.13 -2.46 23.83
C THR A 158 15.28 -2.66 24.82
N GLY A 159 16.53 -2.46 24.38
CA GLY A 159 17.72 -2.76 25.16
C GLY A 159 18.04 -4.25 25.27
N ASP A 160 17.34 -5.13 24.56
CA ASP A 160 17.59 -6.56 24.55
C ASP A 160 18.89 -6.87 23.84
N ALA A 161 19.65 -7.82 24.38
CA ALA A 161 20.88 -8.29 23.74
C ALA A 161 20.59 -8.97 22.40
N CYS A 162 21.37 -8.65 21.39
CA CYS A 162 21.24 -9.21 20.04
C CYS A 162 22.60 -9.44 19.38
N ILE A 163 22.60 -10.22 18.31
CA ILE A 163 23.71 -10.34 17.36
C ILE A 163 23.69 -9.13 16.40
N ALA A 164 24.57 -9.07 15.41
CA ALA A 164 24.54 -8.04 14.35
C ALA A 164 23.30 -8.22 13.43
N TYR A 165 22.10 -8.20 14.02
CA TYR A 165 20.83 -8.20 13.32
C TYR A 165 20.42 -6.75 13.03
N CYS A 166 20.50 -6.36 11.75
CA CYS A 166 20.43 -4.95 11.33
C CYS A 166 19.17 -4.65 10.54
N ASN A 167 18.69 -3.43 10.67
CA ASN A 167 17.80 -2.82 9.69
C ASN A 167 18.62 -2.43 8.45
N SER A 168 18.34 -3.08 7.32
CA SER A 168 19.05 -2.90 6.05
C SER A 168 18.67 -1.63 5.28
N GLY A 169 17.83 -0.76 5.86
CA GLY A 169 17.33 0.46 5.21
C GLY A 169 18.36 1.58 5.11
N VAL A 170 19.43 1.54 5.90
CA VAL A 170 20.59 2.43 5.77
C VAL A 170 21.86 1.64 6.02
N MET A 171 22.71 1.55 5.00
CA MET A 171 23.99 0.85 5.09
C MET A 171 25.10 1.72 4.51
N VAL A 172 26.24 1.76 5.20
CA VAL A 172 27.48 2.39 4.75
C VAL A 172 28.47 1.28 4.45
N VAL A 173 28.84 1.12 3.18
CA VAL A 173 29.65 -0.01 2.71
C VAL A 173 30.91 0.52 2.01
N PRO A 174 32.10 0.39 2.63
CA PRO A 174 33.35 0.73 1.97
C PRO A 174 33.59 -0.15 0.73
N GLU A 175 34.09 0.45 -0.37
CA GLU A 175 34.29 -0.25 -1.65
C GLU A 175 35.11 -1.54 -1.51
N LYS A 176 36.15 -1.50 -0.67
CA LYS A 176 37.01 -2.67 -0.43
C LYS A 176 36.26 -3.90 0.13
N TYR A 177 35.08 -3.71 0.72
CA TYR A 177 34.26 -4.78 1.28
C TYR A 177 32.98 -5.05 0.46
N ARG A 178 32.64 -4.15 -0.46
CA ARG A 178 31.35 -4.14 -1.16
C ARG A 178 31.04 -5.48 -1.87
N LEU A 179 31.91 -5.91 -2.76
CA LEU A 179 31.67 -7.17 -3.52
C LEU A 179 31.71 -8.40 -2.60
N ARG A 180 32.58 -8.41 -1.59
CA ARG A 180 32.64 -9.52 -0.62
C ARG A 180 31.33 -9.63 0.14
N LEU A 181 30.83 -8.51 0.67
CA LEU A 181 29.54 -8.46 1.36
C LEU A 181 28.39 -8.83 0.43
N ALA A 182 28.32 -8.24 -0.76
CA ALA A 182 27.24 -8.52 -1.71
C ALA A 182 27.15 -10.00 -2.08
N ASN A 183 28.30 -10.65 -2.36
CA ASN A 183 28.34 -12.08 -2.70
C ASN A 183 27.92 -12.96 -1.50
N GLN A 184 28.34 -12.64 -0.30
CA GLN A 184 27.94 -13.37 0.91
C GLN A 184 26.46 -13.14 1.22
N TRP A 185 25.97 -11.91 1.07
CA TRP A 185 24.57 -11.60 1.28
C TRP A 185 23.68 -12.30 0.25
N ASP A 186 24.06 -12.31 -1.04
CA ASP A 186 23.38 -13.08 -2.09
C ASP A 186 23.31 -14.57 -1.75
N TYR A 187 24.46 -15.17 -1.39
CA TYR A 187 24.53 -16.57 -1.03
C TYR A 187 23.56 -16.92 0.11
N TRP A 188 23.64 -16.18 1.21
CA TRP A 188 22.80 -16.46 2.37
C TRP A 188 21.33 -16.11 2.11
N ASN A 189 21.03 -15.07 1.34
CA ASN A 189 19.65 -14.70 1.07
C ASN A 189 18.93 -15.79 0.25
N ARG A 190 19.57 -16.33 -0.76
CA ARG A 190 19.03 -17.46 -1.52
C ARG A 190 18.71 -18.66 -0.64
N LEU A 191 19.56 -18.98 0.31
CA LEU A 191 19.34 -20.06 1.26
C LEU A 191 18.20 -19.73 2.24
N VAL A 192 18.15 -18.51 2.77
CA VAL A 192 17.09 -18.07 3.71
C VAL A 192 15.72 -18.08 3.03
N LEU A 193 15.62 -17.69 1.77
CA LEU A 193 14.36 -17.73 1.03
C LEU A 193 13.81 -19.14 0.80
N THR A 194 14.67 -20.16 0.83
CA THR A 194 14.30 -21.58 0.69
C THR A 194 14.13 -22.33 2.01
N LEU A 195 14.22 -21.65 3.15
CA LEU A 195 14.05 -22.28 4.46
C LEU A 195 12.69 -22.97 4.59
N PRO A 196 12.62 -24.16 5.23
CA PRO A 196 11.35 -24.86 5.41
C PRO A 196 10.44 -24.09 6.37
N GLU A 197 9.12 -24.23 6.21
CA GLU A 197 8.11 -23.58 7.05
C GLU A 197 8.18 -23.97 8.53
N THR A 198 8.87 -25.05 8.85
CA THR A 198 9.13 -25.49 10.24
C THR A 198 10.04 -24.51 10.99
N LEU A 199 10.88 -23.77 10.27
CA LEU A 199 11.65 -22.65 10.80
C LEU A 199 10.83 -21.37 10.62
N ARG A 200 9.92 -21.14 11.58
CA ARG A 200 9.01 -20.00 11.58
C ARG A 200 9.77 -18.71 11.87
N PHE A 201 9.76 -17.78 10.94
CA PHE A 201 10.14 -16.39 11.15
C PHE A 201 9.35 -15.52 10.15
N ASN A 202 9.28 -14.23 10.41
CA ASN A 202 8.64 -13.32 9.47
C ASN A 202 9.50 -13.15 8.20
N ARG A 203 9.14 -13.86 7.13
CA ARG A 203 9.88 -13.89 5.86
C ARG A 203 10.03 -12.51 5.20
N LEU A 204 9.20 -11.54 5.55
CA LEU A 204 9.38 -10.15 5.12
C LEU A 204 10.78 -9.61 5.46
N HIS A 205 11.41 -10.14 6.51
CA HIS A 205 12.75 -9.76 6.98
C HIS A 205 13.87 -10.72 6.52
N ALA A 206 13.64 -11.48 5.44
CA ALA A 206 14.65 -12.44 4.95
C ALA A 206 15.96 -11.75 4.55
N ASP A 207 15.91 -10.54 4.00
CA ASP A 207 17.07 -9.71 3.71
C ASP A 207 17.88 -9.34 4.97
N GLN A 208 17.22 -9.04 6.08
CA GLN A 208 17.89 -8.72 7.36
C GLN A 208 18.49 -9.95 8.02
N VAL A 209 17.78 -11.09 8.00
CA VAL A 209 18.29 -12.38 8.50
C VAL A 209 19.52 -12.81 7.71
N SER A 210 19.45 -12.74 6.38
CA SER A 210 20.57 -13.12 5.52
C SER A 210 21.75 -12.14 5.64
N LEU A 211 21.49 -10.86 5.92
CA LEU A 211 22.54 -9.90 6.22
C LEU A 211 23.29 -10.26 7.49
N ALA A 212 22.58 -10.67 8.56
CA ALA A 212 23.22 -11.13 9.79
C ALA A 212 24.13 -12.34 9.55
N LEU A 213 23.67 -13.33 8.77
CA LEU A 213 24.49 -14.48 8.34
C LEU A 213 25.70 -14.04 7.50
N ALA A 214 25.49 -13.08 6.58
CA ALA A 214 26.56 -12.57 5.72
C ALA A 214 27.65 -11.84 6.52
N LEU A 215 27.25 -10.99 7.46
CA LEU A 215 28.21 -10.26 8.32
C LEU A 215 29.07 -11.21 9.14
N GLU A 216 28.46 -12.24 9.73
CA GLU A 216 29.17 -13.23 10.54
C GLU A 216 30.14 -14.10 9.71
N ASN A 217 29.75 -14.46 8.48
CA ASN A 217 30.51 -15.41 7.68
C ASN A 217 31.41 -14.75 6.61
N SER A 218 31.40 -13.42 6.50
CA SER A 218 32.19 -12.71 5.46
C SER A 218 33.57 -12.26 5.92
N GLU A 219 33.86 -12.35 7.21
CA GLU A 219 35.06 -11.72 7.82
C GLU A 219 35.19 -10.22 7.49
N VAL A 220 34.08 -9.56 7.20
CA VAL A 220 34.01 -8.12 6.96
C VAL A 220 33.83 -7.41 8.30
N PRO A 221 34.67 -6.44 8.66
CA PRO A 221 34.48 -5.70 9.90
C PRO A 221 33.12 -5.00 9.90
N PHE A 222 32.40 -5.11 11.01
CA PHE A 222 31.10 -4.47 11.21
C PHE A 222 31.15 -3.48 12.38
N ALA A 223 30.51 -2.32 12.22
CA ALA A 223 30.30 -1.34 13.27
C ALA A 223 28.85 -0.82 13.20
N PRO A 224 28.09 -0.84 14.31
CA PRO A 224 26.70 -0.34 14.29
C PRO A 224 26.67 1.16 14.04
N LEU A 225 25.70 1.60 13.20
CA LEU A 225 25.36 3.01 13.06
C LEU A 225 24.55 3.48 14.27
N PRO A 226 24.70 4.74 14.70
CA PRO A 226 23.86 5.30 15.75
C PRO A 226 22.42 5.54 15.27
N PRO A 227 21.46 5.70 16.20
CA PRO A 227 20.04 5.90 15.87
C PRO A 227 19.78 7.05 14.90
N GLU A 228 20.55 8.13 14.97
CA GLU A 228 20.40 9.32 14.11
C GLU A 228 20.58 9.00 12.63
N MET A 229 21.37 7.96 12.30
CA MET A 229 21.66 7.57 10.92
C MET A 229 20.57 6.70 10.27
N ASN A 230 19.61 6.20 11.05
CA ASN A 230 18.45 5.45 10.55
C ASN A 230 17.32 5.60 11.57
N MET A 231 16.83 6.83 11.77
CA MET A 231 15.82 7.15 12.77
C MET A 231 14.45 6.65 12.34
N PRO A 232 13.86 5.66 13.02
CA PRO A 232 12.52 5.17 12.70
C PRO A 232 11.49 6.21 13.13
N ALA A 233 10.68 6.69 12.17
CA ALA A 233 9.64 7.68 12.48
C ALA A 233 8.27 7.07 12.80
N HIS A 234 8.09 5.76 12.56
CA HIS A 234 6.80 5.07 12.57
C HIS A 234 6.38 4.49 13.93
N CYS A 235 7.25 4.49 14.93
CA CYS A 235 6.93 3.94 16.24
C CYS A 235 6.01 4.87 17.03
N THR A 236 5.30 4.32 18.01
CA THR A 236 4.47 5.09 18.96
C THR A 236 5.34 5.84 19.97
N ALA A 237 4.79 6.87 20.59
CA ALA A 237 5.55 7.75 21.48
C ALA A 237 6.19 7.01 22.67
N ASP A 238 5.50 6.00 23.19
CA ASP A 238 5.92 5.15 24.31
C ASP A 238 7.00 4.12 23.93
N ALA A 239 7.19 3.85 22.65
CA ALA A 239 8.24 2.96 22.17
C ALA A 239 9.64 3.59 22.19
N TYR A 240 9.74 4.93 22.15
CA TYR A 240 11.03 5.60 22.10
C TYR A 240 11.63 5.79 23.50
N PRO A 241 12.91 5.44 23.71
CA PRO A 241 13.61 5.79 24.94
C PRO A 241 13.60 7.31 25.16
N PRO A 242 13.45 7.81 26.40
CA PRO A 242 13.39 9.25 26.68
C PRO A 242 14.57 10.05 26.09
N ARG A 243 15.77 9.47 26.08
CA ARG A 243 16.99 10.07 25.49
C ARG A 243 16.85 10.39 24.00
N TRP A 244 15.94 9.71 23.26
CA TRP A 244 15.77 9.91 21.83
C TRP A 244 15.06 11.23 21.49
N GLN A 245 14.39 11.85 22.43
CA GLN A 245 13.79 13.19 22.24
C GLN A 245 14.84 14.27 21.91
N GLU A 246 16.07 14.06 22.33
CA GLU A 246 17.19 15.01 22.13
C GLU A 246 18.02 14.68 20.87
N LEU A 247 17.85 13.48 20.28
CA LEU A 247 18.60 13.08 19.10
C LEU A 247 18.12 13.87 17.87
N ASP A 248 19.07 14.47 17.17
CA ASP A 248 18.79 15.22 15.94
C ASP A 248 19.07 14.32 14.71
N PRO A 249 18.05 13.83 14.00
CA PRO A 249 18.21 12.81 12.98
C PRO A 249 19.02 13.30 11.78
N VAL A 250 19.95 12.47 11.32
CA VAL A 250 20.71 12.64 10.08
C VAL A 250 19.95 12.02 8.90
N ILE A 251 19.42 10.80 9.09
CA ILE A 251 18.56 10.12 8.13
C ILE A 251 17.32 9.63 8.86
N ILE A 252 16.16 10.00 8.36
CA ILE A 252 14.85 9.52 8.85
C ILE A 252 14.35 8.40 7.95
N HIS A 253 13.96 7.27 8.54
CA HIS A 253 13.28 6.17 7.88
C HIS A 253 11.79 6.27 8.21
N TYR A 254 11.01 6.83 7.25
CA TYR A 254 9.62 7.19 7.51
C TYR A 254 8.62 6.08 7.15
N HIS A 255 9.07 5.00 6.46
CA HIS A 255 8.24 3.87 6.06
C HIS A 255 6.98 4.31 5.29
N TRP A 256 5.81 4.28 5.93
CA TRP A 256 4.51 4.69 5.36
C TRP A 256 4.02 6.06 5.88
N LEU A 257 4.81 6.78 6.67
CA LEU A 257 4.42 8.06 7.27
C LEU A 257 4.50 9.22 6.27
N SER A 258 3.77 9.11 5.18
CA SER A 258 3.53 10.21 4.24
C SER A 258 2.03 10.46 4.06
N TYR A 259 1.68 11.68 3.69
CA TYR A 259 0.34 12.03 3.23
C TYR A 259 0.19 11.66 1.74
N PRO A 260 -1.05 11.53 1.24
CA PRO A 260 -1.29 11.25 -0.19
C PRO A 260 -0.69 12.28 -1.15
N ASP A 261 -0.51 13.53 -0.71
CA ASP A 261 0.11 14.61 -1.47
C ASP A 261 1.66 14.59 -1.41
N GLY A 262 2.24 13.54 -0.83
CA GLY A 262 3.67 13.30 -0.78
C GLY A 262 4.42 13.97 0.37
N PHE A 263 3.78 14.79 1.20
CA PHE A 263 4.39 15.35 2.40
C PHE A 263 4.56 14.29 3.49
N LEU A 264 5.64 14.40 4.26
CA LEU A 264 5.88 13.51 5.39
C LEU A 264 5.02 13.90 6.58
N LYS A 265 4.52 12.90 7.31
CA LYS A 265 3.77 13.10 8.56
C LYS A 265 4.72 13.37 9.72
N PRO A 266 4.31 14.16 10.71
CA PRO A 266 5.07 14.30 11.94
C PRO A 266 5.17 12.96 12.69
N CYS A 267 6.23 12.79 13.46
CA CYS A 267 6.41 11.64 14.34
C CYS A 267 6.45 12.09 15.81
N PRO A 268 6.37 11.16 16.79
CA PRO A 268 6.38 11.54 18.22
C PRO A 268 7.67 12.17 18.73
N LEU A 269 8.79 12.04 17.98
CA LEU A 269 10.05 12.67 18.34
C LEU A 269 10.08 14.12 17.84
N TRP A 270 10.23 15.06 18.74
CA TRP A 270 10.16 16.49 18.44
C TRP A 270 11.24 16.95 17.45
N GLN A 271 12.49 16.50 17.59
CA GLN A 271 13.57 16.86 16.66
C GLN A 271 13.29 16.30 15.26
N CYS A 272 12.78 15.08 15.19
CA CYS A 272 12.38 14.43 13.94
C CYS A 272 11.25 15.23 13.24
N THR A 273 10.22 15.62 13.99
CA THR A 273 9.10 16.45 13.47
C THR A 273 9.61 17.80 12.94
N ARG A 274 10.49 18.48 13.67
CA ARG A 274 11.09 19.74 13.21
C ARG A 274 11.84 19.57 11.88
N ARG A 275 12.59 18.47 11.71
CA ARG A 275 13.29 18.16 10.46
C ARG A 275 12.30 17.86 9.32
N ILE A 276 11.27 17.08 9.61
CA ILE A 276 10.18 16.77 8.66
C ILE A 276 9.49 18.06 8.20
N GLU A 277 9.18 18.97 9.11
CA GLU A 277 8.58 20.28 8.76
C GLU A 277 9.48 21.12 7.84
N SER A 278 10.79 21.15 8.12
CA SER A 278 11.76 21.83 7.27
C SER A 278 11.82 21.21 5.87
N PHE A 279 11.85 19.87 5.78
CA PHE A 279 11.79 19.16 4.50
C PHE A 279 10.49 19.46 3.75
N ASN A 280 9.34 19.35 4.42
CA ASN A 280 8.04 19.62 3.83
C ASN A 280 7.90 21.09 3.35
N ALA A 281 8.45 22.05 4.09
CA ALA A 281 8.47 23.45 3.68
C ALA A 281 9.24 23.63 2.36
N ARG A 282 10.40 23.00 2.24
CA ARG A 282 11.21 23.05 1.01
C ARG A 282 10.52 22.32 -0.14
N LEU A 283 9.92 21.17 0.12
CA LEU A 283 9.14 20.42 -0.85
C LEU A 283 7.97 21.26 -1.41
N ARG A 284 7.26 22.00 -0.56
CA ARG A 284 6.21 22.93 -1.00
C ARG A 284 6.73 24.04 -1.89
N ALA A 285 7.88 24.61 -1.57
CA ALA A 285 8.44 25.73 -2.33
C ALA A 285 8.91 25.32 -3.73
N GLU A 286 9.51 24.13 -3.87
CA GLU A 286 10.14 23.72 -5.14
C GLU A 286 9.24 22.84 -6.02
N VAL A 287 8.31 22.07 -5.44
CA VAL A 287 7.72 20.92 -6.15
C VAL A 287 6.21 20.99 -6.29
N ARG A 288 5.51 21.82 -5.53
CA ARG A 288 4.03 21.89 -5.56
C ARG A 288 3.39 22.15 -6.93
N PRO A 289 4.02 22.80 -7.92
CA PRO A 289 3.53 22.83 -9.29
C PRO A 289 3.87 21.60 -10.15
N ARG A 290 4.72 20.67 -9.67
CA ARG A 290 5.40 19.67 -10.52
C ARG A 290 5.29 18.21 -10.07
N LEU A 291 4.87 17.94 -8.82
CA LEU A 291 4.74 16.55 -8.31
C LEU A 291 3.36 15.91 -8.57
N SER A 292 2.44 16.61 -9.19
CA SER A 292 1.35 15.93 -9.86
C SER A 292 1.93 15.25 -11.11
N ILE A 293 2.42 14.03 -10.93
CA ILE A 293 2.58 13.12 -12.07
C ILE A 293 1.15 12.85 -12.52
N SER A 294 0.66 13.73 -13.37
CA SER A 294 -0.55 13.51 -14.15
C SER A 294 -0.25 12.31 -15.03
N LEU A 295 -0.95 11.22 -14.79
CA LEU A 295 -1.22 10.28 -15.86
C LEU A 295 -2.15 11.02 -16.80
N GLU A 296 -1.62 11.93 -17.61
CA GLU A 296 -2.36 12.52 -18.73
C GLU A 296 -2.50 11.43 -19.79
N SER A 297 -3.66 10.80 -19.79
CA SER A 297 -4.25 10.36 -21.05
C SER A 297 -4.51 11.61 -21.90
N SER A 298 -4.00 11.57 -23.14
CA SER A 298 -4.19 12.53 -24.22
C SER A 298 -5.32 13.52 -24.07
N GLU A 299 -4.94 14.82 -24.22
CA GLU A 299 -5.74 15.98 -24.65
C GLU A 299 -7.24 15.97 -24.33
N ALA A 300 -7.58 16.63 -23.22
CA ALA A 300 -8.92 17.15 -23.02
C ALA A 300 -8.91 18.68 -23.15
N ALA A 301 -9.79 19.18 -24.00
CA ALA A 301 -10.03 20.60 -24.25
C ALA A 301 -10.41 21.37 -22.97
N PRO A 302 -10.29 22.73 -22.94
CA PRO A 302 -10.51 23.50 -21.73
C PRO A 302 -11.93 23.34 -21.21
N VAL A 303 -12.05 22.83 -19.98
CA VAL A 303 -13.32 22.61 -19.31
C VAL A 303 -13.86 23.97 -18.83
N ALA A 304 -15.04 24.34 -19.32
CA ALA A 304 -15.85 25.41 -18.77
C ALA A 304 -16.08 25.18 -17.25
N GLN A 305 -16.08 26.27 -16.47
CA GLN A 305 -16.37 26.24 -15.04
C GLN A 305 -17.67 25.46 -14.76
N LYS A 306 -17.52 24.21 -14.27
CA LYS A 306 -18.66 23.41 -13.82
C LYS A 306 -19.14 23.92 -12.45
N ALA A 307 -20.45 23.87 -12.26
CA ALA A 307 -21.11 24.08 -10.97
C ALA A 307 -20.44 23.19 -9.91
N PRO A 308 -20.46 23.55 -8.60
CA PRO A 308 -19.80 22.78 -7.56
C PRO A 308 -20.23 21.32 -7.65
N ALA A 309 -19.25 20.43 -7.78
CA ALA A 309 -19.49 19.00 -7.92
C ALA A 309 -20.21 18.48 -6.65
N SER A 310 -21.28 17.69 -6.84
CA SER A 310 -21.99 17.06 -5.71
C SER A 310 -21.03 16.24 -4.86
N LYS A 311 -21.17 16.36 -3.55
CA LYS A 311 -20.36 15.63 -2.57
C LYS A 311 -20.82 14.18 -2.47
N VAL A 312 -20.08 13.25 -3.07
CA VAL A 312 -20.40 11.81 -3.11
C VAL A 312 -19.53 11.05 -2.12
N VAL A 313 -20.15 10.25 -1.27
CA VAL A 313 -19.48 9.25 -0.43
C VAL A 313 -19.88 7.86 -0.91
N VAL A 314 -18.89 7.02 -1.22
CA VAL A 314 -19.09 5.62 -1.61
C VAL A 314 -18.83 4.72 -0.40
N GLY A 315 -19.72 3.76 -0.14
CA GLY A 315 -19.54 2.71 0.86
C GLY A 315 -19.31 1.36 0.21
N SER A 316 -18.49 0.51 0.83
CA SER A 316 -18.30 -0.89 0.42
C SER A 316 -17.90 -1.76 1.61
N GLY A 317 -18.09 -3.07 1.46
CA GLY A 317 -17.51 -4.07 2.34
C GLY A 317 -16.29 -4.71 1.71
N TRP A 318 -15.37 -5.18 2.54
CA TRP A 318 -14.22 -5.97 2.11
C TRP A 318 -14.12 -7.26 2.90
N TRP A 319 -13.97 -8.35 2.16
CA TRP A 319 -13.51 -9.62 2.71
C TRP A 319 -12.77 -10.41 1.65
N CYS A 320 -11.54 -10.82 1.97
CA CYS A 320 -10.65 -11.59 1.10
C CYS A 320 -9.83 -12.59 1.93
N ALA A 321 -9.65 -13.80 1.39
CA ALA A 321 -8.81 -14.85 1.96
C ALA A 321 -8.10 -15.60 0.82
N ASP A 322 -7.02 -16.32 1.16
CA ASP A 322 -6.23 -17.10 0.18
C ASP A 322 -7.01 -18.26 -0.46
N SER A 323 -8.06 -18.74 0.21
CA SER A 323 -8.96 -19.75 -0.34
C SER A 323 -10.32 -19.14 -0.64
N PRO A 324 -10.80 -19.24 -1.90
CA PRO A 324 -12.13 -18.76 -2.25
C PRO A 324 -13.21 -19.57 -1.49
N HIS A 325 -14.31 -18.90 -1.11
CA HIS A 325 -15.44 -19.60 -0.53
C HIS A 325 -16.15 -20.47 -1.59
N ASP A 326 -16.59 -21.67 -1.20
CA ASP A 326 -17.35 -22.59 -2.05
C ASP A 326 -18.64 -22.00 -2.65
N TRP A 327 -19.12 -20.87 -2.10
CA TRP A 327 -20.32 -20.16 -2.55
C TRP A 327 -20.02 -18.88 -3.35
N ALA A 328 -18.74 -18.58 -3.64
CA ALA A 328 -18.39 -17.41 -4.44
C ALA A 328 -18.89 -17.59 -5.89
N ILE A 329 -19.63 -16.59 -6.38
CA ILE A 329 -20.14 -16.54 -7.76
C ILE A 329 -19.22 -15.63 -8.58
N GLY A 330 -18.95 -16.02 -9.83
CA GLY A 330 -18.05 -15.30 -10.73
C GLY A 330 -16.58 -15.72 -10.60
N SER A 331 -15.69 -15.00 -11.27
CA SER A 331 -14.25 -15.26 -11.20
C SER A 331 -13.71 -15.01 -9.80
N PRO A 332 -12.90 -15.92 -9.23
CA PRO A 332 -12.20 -15.67 -7.97
C PRO A 332 -11.36 -14.38 -7.99
N ALA A 333 -10.87 -13.99 -9.17
CA ALA A 333 -10.12 -12.75 -9.36
C ALA A 333 -10.87 -11.50 -8.89
N THR A 334 -12.20 -11.46 -8.98
CA THR A 334 -13.03 -10.32 -8.55
C THR A 334 -13.03 -10.07 -7.03
N ARG A 335 -12.35 -10.94 -6.27
CA ARG A 335 -12.19 -10.82 -4.81
C ARG A 335 -10.72 -10.82 -4.40
N SER A 336 -9.84 -10.47 -5.32
CA SER A 336 -8.40 -10.35 -5.07
C SER A 336 -7.98 -8.91 -4.76
N VAL A 337 -6.80 -8.75 -4.19
CA VAL A 337 -6.16 -7.45 -3.96
C VAL A 337 -5.91 -6.70 -5.27
N ALA A 338 -5.53 -7.42 -6.33
CA ALA A 338 -5.30 -6.81 -7.64
C ALA A 338 -6.59 -6.27 -8.27
N PHE A 339 -7.71 -6.97 -8.09
CA PHE A 339 -9.01 -6.46 -8.53
C PHE A 339 -9.45 -5.22 -7.74
N PHE A 340 -9.07 -5.10 -6.47
CA PHE A 340 -9.37 -3.91 -5.67
C PHE A 340 -8.84 -2.63 -6.32
N ASP A 341 -7.65 -2.65 -6.93
CA ASP A 341 -7.12 -1.49 -7.65
C ASP A 341 -7.99 -1.12 -8.86
N VAL A 342 -8.42 -2.10 -9.64
CA VAL A 342 -9.34 -1.90 -10.77
C VAL A 342 -10.67 -1.32 -10.29
N TRP A 343 -11.26 -1.91 -9.25
CA TRP A 343 -12.49 -1.48 -8.63
C TRP A 343 -12.39 -0.03 -8.12
N TYR A 344 -11.33 0.31 -7.38
CA TYR A 344 -11.10 1.65 -6.88
C TYR A 344 -10.99 2.68 -8.01
N ARG A 345 -10.19 2.41 -9.04
CA ARG A 345 -10.01 3.32 -10.18
C ARG A 345 -11.31 3.56 -10.92
N GLN A 346 -12.13 2.53 -11.11
CA GLN A 346 -13.44 2.67 -11.74
C GLN A 346 -14.40 3.49 -10.89
N LEU A 347 -14.43 3.33 -9.59
CA LEU A 347 -15.26 4.17 -8.72
C LEU A 347 -14.83 5.64 -8.79
N VAL A 348 -13.53 5.91 -8.74
CA VAL A 348 -13.02 7.29 -8.87
C VAL A 348 -13.40 7.90 -10.22
N ARG A 349 -13.23 7.14 -11.29
CA ARG A 349 -13.56 7.59 -12.65
C ARG A 349 -15.07 7.83 -12.85
N CYS A 350 -15.91 6.90 -12.41
CA CYS A 350 -17.34 6.90 -12.72
C CYS A 350 -18.17 7.77 -11.77
N LEU A 351 -17.74 7.95 -10.52
CA LEU A 351 -18.49 8.62 -9.47
C LEU A 351 -17.82 9.88 -8.93
N ASN A 352 -16.53 10.09 -9.22
CA ASN A 352 -15.72 11.17 -8.67
C ASN A 352 -15.97 11.41 -7.15
N PRO A 353 -15.81 10.37 -6.28
CA PRO A 353 -16.20 10.44 -4.90
C PRO A 353 -15.26 11.32 -4.09
N GLU A 354 -15.80 12.08 -3.14
CA GLU A 354 -14.97 12.76 -2.13
C GLU A 354 -14.31 11.77 -1.18
N ARG A 355 -15.02 10.69 -0.85
CA ARG A 355 -14.50 9.58 -0.03
C ARG A 355 -15.09 8.24 -0.46
N ILE A 356 -14.26 7.20 -0.33
CA ILE A 356 -14.67 5.80 -0.44
C ILE A 356 -14.43 5.16 0.94
N VAL A 357 -15.47 4.70 1.58
CA VAL A 357 -15.44 4.09 2.93
C VAL A 357 -15.55 2.59 2.78
N VAL A 358 -14.48 1.87 3.04
CA VAL A 358 -14.46 0.41 3.01
C VAL A 358 -14.47 -0.13 4.43
N THR A 359 -15.45 -0.98 4.74
CA THR A 359 -15.53 -1.70 6.01
C THR A 359 -14.99 -3.11 5.84
N ASP A 360 -13.86 -3.39 6.46
CA ASP A 360 -13.19 -4.68 6.45
C ASP A 360 -13.68 -5.56 7.62
N SER A 361 -14.21 -6.72 7.29
CA SER A 361 -14.67 -7.71 8.27
C SER A 361 -13.53 -8.61 8.77
N ALA A 362 -12.42 -8.02 9.20
CA ALA A 362 -11.20 -8.68 9.67
C ALA A 362 -10.65 -9.69 8.64
N SER A 363 -10.44 -9.23 7.42
CA SER A 363 -9.89 -10.04 6.33
C SER A 363 -8.45 -10.47 6.60
N PRO A 364 -8.09 -11.72 6.33
CA PRO A 364 -6.69 -12.16 6.36
C PRO A 364 -5.84 -11.52 5.26
N VAL A 365 -6.44 -11.17 4.13
CA VAL A 365 -5.77 -10.54 2.98
C VAL A 365 -6.34 -9.14 2.75
N LYS A 366 -5.48 -8.14 2.70
CA LYS A 366 -5.86 -6.72 2.57
C LYS A 366 -5.05 -6.03 1.46
N PRO A 367 -5.66 -5.11 0.69
CA PRO A 367 -4.91 -4.24 -0.19
C PRO A 367 -4.06 -3.26 0.63
N ASP A 368 -3.05 -2.68 0.00
CA ASP A 368 -2.36 -1.53 0.60
C ASP A 368 -3.28 -0.30 0.57
N TYR A 369 -4.29 -0.31 1.45
CA TYR A 369 -5.35 0.71 1.48
C TYR A 369 -4.83 2.11 1.77
N CYS A 370 -3.63 2.26 2.32
CA CYS A 370 -3.00 3.56 2.54
C CYS A 370 -2.57 4.24 1.23
N SER A 371 -2.42 3.48 0.15
CA SER A 371 -2.04 4.01 -1.17
C SER A 371 -3.17 4.70 -1.93
N TYR A 372 -4.41 4.68 -1.42
CA TYR A 372 -5.58 5.20 -2.13
C TYR A 372 -6.08 6.51 -1.51
N PRO A 373 -5.91 7.67 -2.18
CA PRO A 373 -6.08 9.00 -1.57
C PRO A 373 -7.46 9.29 -0.97
N VAL A 374 -8.53 8.86 -1.65
CA VAL A 374 -9.91 9.12 -1.20
C VAL A 374 -10.47 8.00 -0.34
N LEU A 375 -9.69 6.93 -0.11
CA LEU A 375 -10.11 5.77 0.67
C LEU A 375 -10.08 6.05 2.18
N ARG A 376 -11.06 5.50 2.89
CA ARG A 376 -11.11 5.37 4.35
C ARG A 376 -11.36 3.91 4.68
N TRP A 377 -10.47 3.32 5.46
CA TRP A 377 -10.54 1.91 5.84
C TRP A 377 -11.01 1.80 7.28
N ILE A 378 -12.09 1.04 7.50
CA ILE A 378 -12.65 0.75 8.83
C ILE A 378 -12.48 -0.74 9.06
N GLU A 379 -11.62 -1.11 9.99
CA GLU A 379 -11.41 -2.50 10.36
C GLU A 379 -12.33 -2.90 11.52
N LEU A 380 -13.07 -3.99 11.35
CA LEU A 380 -13.86 -4.58 12.42
C LEU A 380 -13.00 -5.55 13.24
N ASP A 381 -13.39 -5.77 14.49
CA ASP A 381 -12.68 -6.60 15.46
C ASP A 381 -12.64 -8.11 15.09
N ARG A 382 -13.53 -8.55 14.22
CA ARG A 382 -13.62 -9.94 13.76
C ARG A 382 -14.41 -10.06 12.45
N ASN A 383 -14.35 -11.23 11.83
CA ASN A 383 -15.22 -11.57 10.70
C ASN A 383 -16.67 -11.73 11.18
N TYR A 384 -17.54 -10.85 10.68
CA TYR A 384 -19.00 -10.92 10.93
C TYR A 384 -19.77 -11.72 9.88
N GLY A 385 -19.05 -12.37 8.97
CA GLY A 385 -19.58 -13.30 7.98
C GLY A 385 -20.57 -12.70 6.98
N HIS A 386 -21.09 -13.59 6.15
CA HIS A 386 -22.18 -13.33 5.23
C HIS A 386 -23.52 -13.75 5.87
N ALA A 387 -24.66 -13.30 5.32
CA ALA A 387 -25.99 -13.71 5.80
C ALA A 387 -26.16 -15.25 5.87
N ASN A 388 -25.50 -16.02 5.02
CA ASN A 388 -25.47 -17.47 5.08
C ASN A 388 -24.80 -18.01 6.36
N ASP A 389 -23.74 -17.36 6.85
CA ASP A 389 -23.07 -17.78 8.07
C ASP A 389 -23.95 -17.55 9.30
N LEU A 390 -24.74 -16.47 9.29
CA LEU A 390 -25.73 -16.20 10.33
C LEU A 390 -26.87 -17.21 10.26
N ARG A 391 -27.38 -17.54 9.06
CA ARG A 391 -28.48 -18.49 8.87
C ARG A 391 -28.09 -19.92 9.26
N THR A 392 -26.88 -20.33 8.99
CA THR A 392 -26.37 -21.65 9.40
C THR A 392 -25.93 -21.70 10.87
N GLY A 393 -25.97 -20.58 11.59
CA GLY A 393 -25.58 -20.49 12.98
C GLY A 393 -24.06 -20.52 13.22
N ARG A 394 -23.25 -20.47 12.15
CA ARG A 394 -21.78 -20.36 12.25
C ARG A 394 -21.36 -19.07 12.94
N ILE A 395 -22.09 -17.98 12.69
CA ILE A 395 -21.87 -16.69 13.32
C ILE A 395 -23.18 -16.23 13.98
N ARG A 396 -23.08 -15.77 15.23
CA ARG A 396 -24.23 -15.22 15.98
C ARG A 396 -24.05 -13.72 16.14
N THR A 397 -24.78 -12.94 15.36
CA THR A 397 -24.85 -11.48 15.44
C THR A 397 -26.12 -11.00 14.74
N LYS A 398 -26.57 -9.78 15.01
CA LYS A 398 -27.73 -9.20 14.33
C LYS A 398 -27.42 -8.81 12.89
N TYR A 399 -26.25 -8.25 12.66
CA TYR A 399 -25.83 -7.71 11.35
C TYR A 399 -24.60 -8.45 10.83
N SER A 400 -24.68 -8.91 9.59
CA SER A 400 -23.55 -9.46 8.84
C SER A 400 -22.50 -8.38 8.51
N GLY A 401 -21.35 -8.80 8.00
CA GLY A 401 -20.32 -7.90 7.48
C GLY A 401 -20.85 -6.95 6.40
N PHE A 402 -21.72 -7.46 5.50
CA PHE A 402 -22.40 -6.66 4.50
C PHE A 402 -23.23 -5.52 5.12
N THR A 403 -24.15 -5.82 6.02
CA THR A 403 -25.01 -4.79 6.63
C THR A 403 -24.20 -3.77 7.45
N ARG A 404 -23.13 -4.22 8.12
CA ARG A 404 -22.21 -3.33 8.82
C ARG A 404 -21.50 -2.35 7.87
N ALA A 405 -21.09 -2.84 6.69
CA ALA A 405 -20.49 -1.99 5.68
C ALA A 405 -21.48 -0.94 5.14
N VAL A 406 -22.71 -1.33 4.89
CA VAL A 406 -23.78 -0.40 4.47
C VAL A 406 -24.01 0.67 5.55
N ILE A 407 -24.12 0.28 6.81
CA ILE A 407 -24.35 1.20 7.94
C ILE A 407 -23.16 2.16 8.10
N ASN A 408 -21.93 1.65 8.16
CA ASN A 408 -20.74 2.47 8.38
C ASN A 408 -20.55 3.51 7.26
N GLY A 409 -20.74 3.10 6.00
CA GLY A 409 -20.65 4.03 4.87
C GLY A 409 -21.75 5.09 4.90
N ALA A 410 -23.00 4.72 5.20
CA ALA A 410 -24.11 5.66 5.30
C ALA A 410 -23.94 6.64 6.48
N MET A 411 -23.51 6.16 7.64
CA MET A 411 -23.20 7.00 8.80
C MET A 411 -22.06 7.97 8.51
N TYR A 412 -21.02 7.52 7.82
CA TYR A 412 -19.92 8.39 7.40
C TYR A 412 -20.44 9.50 6.45
N ALA A 413 -21.29 9.14 5.47
CA ALA A 413 -21.90 10.08 4.55
C ALA A 413 -22.75 11.13 5.28
N LEU A 414 -23.55 10.69 6.25
CA LEU A 414 -24.36 11.57 7.10
C LEU A 414 -23.48 12.56 7.89
N CYS A 415 -22.46 12.05 8.57
CA CYS A 415 -21.53 12.86 9.38
C CYS A 415 -20.70 13.85 8.56
N CYS A 416 -20.54 13.60 7.28
CA CYS A 416 -19.81 14.48 6.36
C CYS A 416 -20.72 15.42 5.56
N ASP A 417 -22.02 15.43 5.79
CA ASP A 417 -22.99 16.22 5.00
C ASP A 417 -22.92 15.90 3.49
N ALA A 418 -22.76 14.62 3.11
CA ALA A 418 -22.69 14.22 1.71
C ALA A 418 -24.02 14.46 0.99
N ASP A 419 -23.97 14.90 -0.28
CA ASP A 419 -25.16 15.05 -1.12
C ASP A 419 -25.71 13.68 -1.55
N PHE A 420 -24.79 12.71 -1.72
CA PHE A 420 -25.11 11.33 -2.08
C PHE A 420 -24.28 10.33 -1.30
N TYR A 421 -24.94 9.26 -0.88
CA TYR A 421 -24.31 8.02 -0.47
C TYR A 421 -24.53 6.97 -1.55
N VAL A 422 -23.47 6.28 -1.97
CA VAL A 422 -23.55 5.21 -2.97
C VAL A 422 -22.90 3.96 -2.38
N TYR A 423 -23.67 2.89 -2.16
CA TYR A 423 -23.10 1.61 -1.76
C TYR A 423 -22.83 0.73 -2.98
N ILE A 424 -21.65 0.15 -3.05
CA ILE A 424 -21.22 -0.75 -4.12
C ILE A 424 -20.42 -1.89 -3.51
N GLU A 425 -20.79 -3.14 -3.81
CA GLU A 425 -20.03 -4.31 -3.35
C GLU A 425 -18.64 -4.40 -4.00
N GLN A 426 -17.71 -5.09 -3.31
CA GLN A 426 -16.30 -5.20 -3.72
C GLN A 426 -16.07 -5.92 -5.06
N ASP A 427 -17.02 -6.75 -5.52
CA ASP A 427 -16.97 -7.51 -6.77
C ASP A 427 -17.78 -6.89 -7.91
N CYS A 428 -18.10 -5.60 -7.79
CA CYS A 428 -18.86 -4.83 -8.76
C CYS A 428 -17.99 -3.84 -9.51
N LEU A 429 -18.21 -3.71 -10.81
CA LEU A 429 -17.57 -2.70 -11.65
C LEU A 429 -18.61 -1.79 -12.30
N LEU A 430 -18.27 -0.52 -12.40
CA LEU A 430 -19.05 0.50 -13.09
C LEU A 430 -18.38 0.91 -14.40
N GLN A 431 -19.16 1.34 -15.37
CA GLN A 431 -18.72 1.98 -16.59
C GLN A 431 -19.55 3.24 -16.85
N GLY A 432 -18.90 4.26 -17.35
CA GLY A 432 -19.47 5.55 -17.74
C GLY A 432 -19.08 6.68 -16.80
N GLU A 433 -18.49 7.73 -17.36
CA GLU A 433 -18.35 9.01 -16.67
C GLU A 433 -19.74 9.56 -16.37
N ASP A 434 -19.92 10.28 -15.26
CA ASP A 434 -21.25 10.74 -14.81
C ASP A 434 -22.26 9.60 -14.52
N PHE A 435 -21.77 8.39 -14.15
CA PHE A 435 -22.60 7.23 -13.83
C PHE A 435 -23.74 7.58 -12.85
N LEU A 436 -23.45 8.38 -11.82
CA LEU A 436 -24.45 8.78 -10.83
C LEU A 436 -25.61 9.57 -11.48
N THR A 437 -25.32 10.55 -12.31
CA THR A 437 -26.32 11.35 -13.02
C THR A 437 -27.18 10.47 -13.92
N HIS A 438 -26.54 9.54 -14.63
CA HIS A 438 -27.26 8.60 -15.50
C HIS A 438 -28.14 7.62 -14.70
N ALA A 439 -27.66 7.14 -13.53
CA ALA A 439 -28.41 6.25 -12.67
C ALA A 439 -29.63 6.94 -12.00
N LEU A 440 -29.48 8.20 -11.66
CA LEU A 440 -30.56 9.02 -11.10
C LEU A 440 -31.66 9.29 -12.15
N GLY A 441 -31.28 9.53 -13.42
CA GLY A 441 -32.22 9.92 -14.48
C GLY A 441 -33.13 11.06 -14.00
N ASP A 442 -34.42 10.94 -14.28
CA ASP A 442 -35.44 11.90 -13.83
C ASP A 442 -36.03 11.60 -12.45
N SER A 443 -35.47 10.61 -11.72
CA SER A 443 -35.99 10.23 -10.41
C SER A 443 -35.76 11.31 -9.36
N THR A 444 -36.83 11.68 -8.66
CA THR A 444 -36.80 12.57 -7.49
C THR A 444 -36.75 11.82 -6.16
N GLU A 445 -36.81 10.49 -6.20
CA GLU A 445 -36.81 9.67 -4.99
C GLU A 445 -35.47 9.73 -4.26
N ASP A 446 -35.55 9.65 -2.93
CA ASP A 446 -34.37 9.76 -2.07
C ASP A 446 -33.53 8.49 -2.01
N ILE A 447 -34.15 7.32 -2.26
CA ILE A 447 -33.50 6.00 -2.17
C ILE A 447 -33.73 5.25 -3.47
N LEU A 448 -32.62 4.86 -4.11
CA LEU A 448 -32.62 4.09 -5.34
C LEU A 448 -31.80 2.80 -5.13
N ILE A 449 -32.32 1.68 -5.61
CA ILE A 449 -31.68 0.37 -5.48
C ILE A 449 -31.61 -0.31 -6.84
N GLY A 450 -30.50 -0.96 -7.13
CA GLY A 450 -30.36 -1.79 -8.32
C GLY A 450 -31.45 -2.85 -8.44
N ARG A 451 -31.76 -3.28 -9.66
CA ARG A 451 -32.70 -4.37 -9.91
C ARG A 451 -32.10 -5.46 -10.79
N VAL A 452 -32.55 -6.69 -10.59
CA VAL A 452 -32.36 -7.75 -11.58
C VAL A 452 -33.38 -7.53 -12.70
N THR A 453 -32.90 -7.44 -13.94
CA THR A 453 -33.82 -7.32 -15.09
C THR A 453 -34.58 -8.64 -15.32
N GLU A 454 -35.80 -8.55 -15.88
CA GLU A 454 -36.73 -9.67 -16.07
C GLU A 454 -36.18 -10.84 -16.91
N SER A 455 -35.09 -10.60 -17.68
CA SER A 455 -34.41 -11.63 -18.45
C SER A 455 -33.41 -12.47 -17.66
N GLY A 456 -33.13 -12.12 -16.40
CA GLY A 456 -32.17 -12.82 -15.54
C GLY A 456 -32.76 -14.15 -15.06
N ARG A 457 -32.13 -15.28 -15.41
CA ARG A 457 -32.39 -16.55 -14.74
C ARG A 457 -31.80 -16.48 -13.35
N GLY A 458 -32.62 -16.73 -12.33
CA GLY A 458 -32.13 -16.92 -10.96
C GLY A 458 -31.18 -18.12 -10.88
N LEU A 459 -30.36 -18.17 -9.83
CA LEU A 459 -29.57 -19.36 -9.51
C LEU A 459 -30.51 -20.58 -9.46
N GLY A 460 -30.30 -21.54 -10.36
CA GLY A 460 -31.18 -22.75 -10.49
C GLY A 460 -32.19 -22.72 -11.63
N GLY A 461 -32.17 -21.70 -12.53
CA GLY A 461 -32.98 -21.73 -13.78
C GLY A 461 -34.43 -21.33 -13.67
N ALA A 462 -34.95 -21.00 -12.48
CA ALA A 462 -36.30 -20.48 -12.31
C ALA A 462 -36.37 -18.98 -12.62
N PRO A 463 -37.52 -18.47 -13.19
CA PRO A 463 -37.70 -17.03 -13.34
C PRO A 463 -37.69 -16.38 -11.95
N ALA A 464 -36.69 -15.52 -11.70
CA ALA A 464 -36.57 -14.79 -10.45
C ALA A 464 -37.67 -13.71 -10.40
N ALA A 465 -38.42 -13.66 -9.29
CA ALA A 465 -39.25 -12.50 -8.99
C ALA A 465 -38.34 -11.24 -8.99
N PRO A 466 -38.82 -10.07 -9.43
CA PRO A 466 -38.02 -8.86 -9.48
C PRO A 466 -37.65 -8.44 -8.05
N MET A 467 -36.46 -8.86 -7.60
CA MET A 467 -35.88 -8.52 -6.29
C MET A 467 -34.97 -7.30 -6.40
N PRO A 468 -34.88 -6.47 -5.36
CA PRO A 468 -33.89 -5.41 -5.33
C PRO A 468 -32.47 -6.00 -5.35
N GLN A 469 -31.56 -5.32 -6.07
CA GLN A 469 -30.16 -5.69 -6.12
C GLN A 469 -29.37 -4.79 -5.17
N GLN A 470 -29.14 -5.25 -3.95
CA GLN A 470 -28.50 -4.47 -2.90
C GLN A 470 -27.02 -4.16 -3.12
N SER A 471 -26.38 -4.77 -4.11
CA SER A 471 -25.01 -4.47 -4.47
C SER A 471 -24.81 -3.06 -5.07
N LEU A 472 -25.91 -2.39 -5.44
CA LEU A 472 -25.95 -0.97 -5.79
C LEU A 472 -27.09 -0.30 -5.04
N VAL A 473 -26.76 0.65 -4.16
CA VAL A 473 -27.72 1.49 -3.46
C VAL A 473 -27.28 2.95 -3.58
N ILE A 474 -28.19 3.84 -3.96
CA ILE A 474 -27.93 5.29 -4.04
C ILE A 474 -28.93 5.98 -3.11
N VAL A 475 -28.43 6.83 -2.20
CA VAL A 475 -29.23 7.57 -1.25
C VAL A 475 -28.88 9.06 -1.33
N ARG A 476 -29.90 9.90 -1.56
CA ARG A 476 -29.75 11.36 -1.49
C ARG A 476 -29.63 11.80 -0.03
N LYS A 477 -29.01 12.95 0.22
CA LYS A 477 -28.86 13.54 1.55
C LYS A 477 -30.17 13.54 2.34
N ALA A 478 -31.27 13.92 1.72
CA ALA A 478 -32.62 13.99 2.34
C ALA A 478 -33.16 12.62 2.80
N GLY A 479 -32.65 11.52 2.25
CA GLY A 479 -33.05 10.15 2.59
C GLY A 479 -32.16 9.45 3.59
N LEU A 480 -30.98 9.98 3.93
CA LEU A 480 -29.98 9.27 4.72
C LEU A 480 -30.46 8.84 6.12
N ASP A 481 -31.09 9.74 6.85
CA ASP A 481 -31.62 9.42 8.20
C ASP A 481 -32.65 8.29 8.15
N ARG A 482 -33.57 8.36 7.18
CA ARG A 482 -34.61 7.33 6.98
C ARG A 482 -34.01 6.01 6.54
N PHE A 483 -33.01 6.06 5.66
CA PHE A 483 -32.29 4.87 5.20
C PHE A 483 -31.58 4.15 6.35
N ILE A 484 -30.80 4.88 7.13
CA ILE A 484 -30.09 4.34 8.30
C ILE A 484 -31.08 3.80 9.32
N GLY A 485 -32.11 4.59 9.66
CA GLY A 485 -33.15 4.20 10.61
C GLY A 485 -33.91 2.94 10.19
N GLY A 486 -34.21 2.79 8.90
CA GLY A 486 -34.84 1.59 8.35
C GLY A 486 -33.98 0.33 8.49
N ILE A 487 -32.67 0.45 8.26
CA ILE A 487 -31.74 -0.69 8.40
C ILE A 487 -31.49 -1.03 9.87
N VAL A 488 -31.17 -0.06 10.69
CA VAL A 488 -30.82 -0.26 12.11
C VAL A 488 -32.05 -0.63 12.94
N GLY A 489 -33.20 -0.07 12.62
CA GLY A 489 -34.47 -0.30 13.31
C GLY A 489 -35.13 -1.65 13.03
N ALA A 490 -34.61 -2.47 12.11
CA ALA A 490 -35.21 -3.77 11.82
C ALA A 490 -35.23 -4.69 13.04
N PRO A 491 -36.36 -5.35 13.34
CA PRO A 491 -36.50 -6.20 14.52
C PRO A 491 -35.81 -7.57 14.42
N TRP A 492 -35.48 -8.00 13.20
CA TRP A 492 -34.85 -9.32 12.92
C TRP A 492 -33.34 -9.20 12.63
N SER A 493 -32.67 -10.35 12.61
CA SER A 493 -31.27 -10.47 12.19
C SER A 493 -31.13 -10.82 10.70
N ASP A 494 -29.95 -10.64 10.12
CA ASP A 494 -29.63 -11.01 8.74
C ASP A 494 -29.69 -12.55 8.49
N GLY A 495 -29.66 -13.37 9.55
CA GLY A 495 -29.79 -14.81 9.45
C GLY A 495 -31.22 -15.29 9.23
N GLU A 496 -32.22 -14.45 9.44
CA GLU A 496 -33.63 -14.83 9.35
C GLU A 496 -34.21 -14.68 7.94
N ARG A 497 -33.55 -13.86 7.08
CA ARG A 497 -33.99 -13.57 5.72
C ARG A 497 -32.81 -13.49 4.74
N SER A 498 -33.09 -13.64 3.43
CA SER A 498 -32.06 -13.37 2.42
C SER A 498 -31.66 -11.88 2.42
N PRO A 499 -30.44 -11.53 2.03
CA PRO A 499 -30.02 -10.13 1.96
C PRO A 499 -30.94 -9.25 1.11
N GLU A 500 -31.41 -9.76 -0.03
CA GLU A 500 -32.33 -9.07 -0.93
C GLU A 500 -33.70 -8.83 -0.27
N GLN A 501 -34.22 -9.85 0.36
CA GLN A 501 -35.51 -9.75 1.09
C GLN A 501 -35.36 -8.83 2.30
N THR A 502 -34.28 -8.94 3.03
CA THR A 502 -33.96 -8.07 4.16
C THR A 502 -33.97 -6.61 3.74
N MET A 503 -33.27 -6.28 2.66
CA MET A 503 -33.20 -4.90 2.15
C MET A 503 -34.57 -4.41 1.68
N GLN A 504 -35.34 -5.23 0.97
CA GLN A 504 -36.71 -4.91 0.55
C GLN A 504 -37.62 -4.64 1.74
N ASP A 505 -37.64 -5.54 2.72
CA ASP A 505 -38.54 -5.44 3.88
C ASP A 505 -38.18 -4.25 4.80
N ARG A 506 -36.90 -3.90 4.88
CA ARG A 506 -36.42 -2.74 5.66
C ARG A 506 -36.74 -1.41 5.01
N LEU A 507 -36.68 -1.34 3.67
CA LEU A 507 -36.82 -0.08 2.93
C LEU A 507 -38.21 0.13 2.37
N ALA A 508 -39.03 -0.92 2.17
CA ALA A 508 -40.40 -0.78 1.68
C ALA A 508 -41.25 0.24 2.49
N PRO A 509 -41.17 0.28 3.83
CA PRO A 509 -41.95 1.25 4.62
C PRO A 509 -41.55 2.69 4.42
N ILE A 510 -40.32 2.97 3.97
CA ILE A 510 -39.79 4.32 3.79
C ILE A 510 -39.75 4.77 2.32
N GLY A 511 -40.08 3.86 1.41
CA GLY A 511 -40.08 4.11 -0.04
C GLY A 511 -38.71 4.03 -0.69
N PHE A 512 -38.65 3.38 -1.86
CA PHE A 512 -37.48 3.35 -2.73
C PHE A 512 -37.91 3.06 -4.17
N VAL A 513 -37.07 3.46 -5.14
CA VAL A 513 -37.24 3.06 -6.55
C VAL A 513 -36.13 2.13 -7.01
N ARG A 514 -36.40 1.38 -8.08
CA ARG A 514 -35.43 0.46 -8.68
C ARG A 514 -34.82 1.08 -9.92
N VAL A 515 -33.50 1.18 -9.95
CA VAL A 515 -32.76 1.63 -11.12
C VAL A 515 -32.41 0.47 -12.05
N PRO A 516 -32.25 0.69 -13.38
CA PRO A 516 -32.06 -0.36 -14.37
C PRO A 516 -30.65 -0.98 -14.36
N TYR A 517 -30.00 -1.01 -13.21
CA TYR A 517 -28.66 -1.58 -13.01
C TYR A 517 -28.73 -2.77 -12.08
N GLY A 518 -28.24 -3.91 -12.52
CA GLY A 518 -28.27 -5.14 -11.75
C GLY A 518 -27.53 -6.29 -12.44
N ARG A 519 -27.69 -7.50 -11.91
CA ARG A 519 -27.07 -8.75 -12.40
C ARG A 519 -27.66 -9.24 -13.72
N SER A 520 -27.70 -8.38 -14.74
CA SER A 520 -28.24 -8.79 -16.05
C SER A 520 -27.19 -9.54 -16.86
N ARG A 521 -27.61 -10.58 -17.58
CA ARG A 521 -26.77 -11.32 -18.53
C ARG A 521 -27.51 -11.49 -19.87
N PRO A 522 -26.81 -11.43 -21.00
CA PRO A 522 -25.38 -11.06 -21.11
C PRO A 522 -25.14 -9.58 -20.74
N ILE A 523 -23.91 -9.27 -20.30
CA ILE A 523 -23.50 -7.88 -20.09
C ILE A 523 -23.33 -7.23 -21.46
N ASP A 524 -24.01 -6.11 -21.68
CA ASP A 524 -23.87 -5.32 -22.90
C ASP A 524 -22.71 -4.32 -22.73
N PHE A 525 -21.51 -4.70 -23.14
CA PHE A 525 -20.30 -3.90 -23.07
C PHE A 525 -20.27 -2.72 -24.07
N GLU A 526 -21.20 -2.66 -25.02
CA GLU A 526 -21.31 -1.56 -25.97
C GLU A 526 -22.05 -0.34 -25.38
N ARG A 527 -22.71 -0.49 -24.26
CA ARG A 527 -23.39 0.62 -23.60
C ARG A 527 -22.37 1.58 -22.99
N SER A 528 -22.66 2.87 -23.10
CA SER A 528 -21.86 3.92 -22.45
C SER A 528 -21.87 3.85 -20.92
N HIS A 529 -22.99 3.38 -20.34
CA HIS A 529 -23.16 3.22 -18.90
C HIS A 529 -23.71 1.83 -18.58
N PHE A 530 -23.01 1.11 -17.72
CA PHE A 530 -23.47 -0.16 -17.17
C PHE A 530 -22.86 -0.45 -15.80
N TYR A 531 -23.46 -1.41 -15.15
CA TYR A 531 -23.03 -2.00 -13.88
C TYR A 531 -22.84 -3.49 -14.09
N ALA A 532 -21.77 -4.04 -13.58
CA ALA A 532 -21.48 -5.46 -13.69
C ALA A 532 -21.07 -6.04 -12.32
N GLN A 533 -21.65 -7.17 -11.94
CA GLN A 533 -21.30 -7.93 -10.75
C GLN A 533 -21.10 -9.40 -11.10
N HIS A 534 -20.29 -10.13 -10.34
CA HIS A 534 -20.02 -11.56 -10.54
C HIS A 534 -19.47 -11.87 -11.95
N LEU A 535 -18.57 -11.04 -12.45
CA LEU A 535 -17.95 -11.26 -13.76
C LEU A 535 -17.25 -12.62 -13.78
N ASP A 536 -17.49 -13.41 -14.84
CA ASP A 536 -16.65 -14.55 -15.13
C ASP A 536 -15.29 -14.10 -15.69
N ALA A 537 -14.39 -15.04 -15.98
CA ALA A 537 -13.04 -14.71 -16.45
C ALA A 537 -13.06 -13.98 -17.80
N ASP A 538 -13.93 -14.39 -18.73
CA ASP A 538 -14.03 -13.78 -20.07
C ASP A 538 -14.68 -12.39 -20.00
N GLU A 539 -15.73 -12.23 -19.20
CA GLU A 539 -16.39 -10.95 -18.94
C GLU A 539 -15.42 -9.96 -18.30
N LEU A 540 -14.63 -10.42 -17.33
CA LEU A 540 -13.60 -9.60 -16.68
C LEU A 540 -12.54 -9.16 -17.67
N GLN A 541 -12.02 -10.08 -18.50
CA GLN A 541 -11.03 -9.74 -19.52
C GLN A 541 -11.58 -8.75 -20.55
N ARG A 542 -12.82 -8.90 -20.98
CA ARG A 542 -13.49 -7.95 -21.89
C ARG A 542 -13.65 -6.57 -21.24
N PHE A 543 -14.04 -6.53 -19.98
CA PHE A 543 -14.15 -5.27 -19.23
C PHE A 543 -12.79 -4.56 -19.15
N LEU A 544 -11.74 -5.28 -18.78
CA LEU A 544 -10.39 -4.71 -18.67
C LEU A 544 -9.88 -4.16 -20.00
N THR A 545 -10.14 -4.89 -21.09
CA THR A 545 -9.82 -4.43 -22.46
C THR A 545 -10.56 -3.13 -22.79
N LEU A 546 -11.86 -3.05 -22.43
CA LEU A 546 -12.68 -1.87 -22.68
C LEU A 546 -12.15 -0.61 -21.98
N ILE A 547 -11.65 -0.75 -20.76
CA ILE A 547 -11.12 0.39 -19.98
C ILE A 547 -9.63 0.65 -20.22
N GLY A 548 -9.01 -0.06 -21.18
CA GLY A 548 -7.59 0.09 -21.52
C GLY A 548 -6.62 -0.42 -20.46
N LEU A 549 -7.09 -1.23 -19.51
CA LEU A 549 -6.27 -1.92 -18.53
C LEU A 549 -5.99 -3.34 -19.04
N ARG A 550 -4.75 -3.78 -18.88
CA ARG A 550 -4.39 -5.19 -18.99
C ARG A 550 -4.10 -5.70 -17.59
N LEU A 551 -4.68 -6.81 -17.23
CA LEU A 551 -4.17 -7.59 -16.11
C LEU A 551 -2.73 -7.97 -16.47
N ARG A 552 -1.77 -7.69 -15.61
CA ARG A 552 -0.43 -8.20 -15.79
C ARG A 552 -0.54 -9.72 -15.68
N ASP A 553 -0.12 -10.44 -16.71
CA ASP A 553 -0.24 -11.90 -16.85
C ASP A 553 0.32 -12.71 -15.68
N GLN A 554 1.02 -12.06 -14.74
CA GLN A 554 1.66 -12.68 -13.58
C GLN A 554 0.87 -12.59 -12.26
N GLU A 555 -0.19 -11.78 -12.19
CA GLU A 555 -1.00 -11.64 -10.95
C GLU A 555 -2.28 -12.48 -10.96
N PHE A 556 -2.62 -13.09 -12.09
CA PHE A 556 -3.87 -13.84 -12.28
C PHE A 556 -3.67 -15.24 -12.85
N ALA A 557 -2.45 -15.76 -12.85
CA ALA A 557 -2.20 -17.17 -13.16
C ALA A 557 -2.66 -18.00 -11.96
N PHE A 558 -3.96 -18.28 -11.92
CA PHE A 558 -4.49 -19.41 -11.17
C PHE A 558 -4.58 -20.59 -12.14
N GLU A 559 -3.58 -21.49 -12.10
CA GLU A 559 -3.79 -22.89 -12.43
C GLU A 559 -4.32 -23.65 -11.23
#